data_52a16d02c34c85c26f5337f078d4e1b2
#
_entry.id   52a16d02c34c85c26f5337f078d4e1b2
#
_cell.length_a   1.000
_cell.length_b   1.000
_cell.length_c   1.000
_cell.angle_alpha   90.00
_cell.angle_beta   90.00
_cell.angle_gamma   90.00
#
_symmetry.space_group_name_H-M   'P 1'
#
loop_
_entity.id
_entity.type
_entity.pdbx_description
1 polymer ?
#
loop_
_entity_poly.entity_id
_entity_poly.type
_entity_poly.pdbx_seq_one_letter_code
_entity_poly.pdbx_strand_id
1 'polypeptide(L)'
;MIELDAIQGQIGTVKLWGTSDPIPELLGSDTAVFIVNAGFVYVQGASNYPLNRVGPEGAIRNPFAAALLTNGVTNAQYADDVSYGYRLVFAPAYNNAFGTPFTLTPSVSWRHDLQGNSPGPNTANYLQGLKQVSIGIDADYQSTWKGSLSYTNIFGAGFDNPTFDRDFVMASVSYAF
;
A
#
# COMPACT_ATOMS: atom_id res chain seq x y z
N MET A 1 30.22 7.38 9.13
CA MET A 1 29.02 6.50 9.02
C MET A 1 28.18 6.79 10.26
N ILE A 2 26.91 7.05 10.11
CA ILE A 2 26.00 7.26 11.23
C ILE A 2 25.22 5.96 11.42
N GLU A 3 25.26 5.39 12.60
CA GLU A 3 24.48 4.21 12.97
C GLU A 3 23.32 4.70 13.85
N LEU A 4 22.10 4.31 13.51
CA LEU A 4 20.89 4.62 14.25
C LEU A 4 20.14 3.33 14.58
N ASP A 5 19.67 3.26 15.81
CA ASP A 5 18.84 2.16 16.24
C ASP A 5 17.42 2.30 15.67
N ALA A 6 16.87 1.22 15.15
CA ALA A 6 15.54 1.19 14.60
C ALA A 6 14.71 0.06 15.22
N ILE A 7 13.46 0.37 15.54
CA ILE A 7 12.45 -0.56 15.99
C ILE A 7 11.28 -0.48 15.05
N GLN A 8 10.79 -1.62 14.59
CA GLN A 8 9.56 -1.69 13.80
C GLN A 8 8.60 -2.72 14.39
N GLY A 9 7.33 -2.44 14.27
CA GLY A 9 6.27 -3.34 14.72
C GLY A 9 5.07 -3.27 13.80
N GLN A 10 4.35 -4.38 13.74
CA GLN A 10 3.07 -4.43 13.03
C GLN A 10 2.09 -5.32 13.78
N ILE A 11 0.81 -4.99 13.64
CA ILE A 11 -0.31 -5.78 14.12
C ILE A 11 -1.32 -5.90 13.00
N GLY A 12 -1.87 -7.09 12.83
CA GLY A 12 -2.90 -7.33 11.82
C GLY A 12 -3.95 -8.30 12.31
N THR A 13 -5.11 -8.21 11.68
CA THR A 13 -6.22 -9.15 11.89
C THR A 13 -6.86 -9.49 10.56
N VAL A 14 -7.38 -10.70 10.49
CA VAL A 14 -8.16 -11.21 9.36
C VAL A 14 -9.51 -11.64 9.89
N LYS A 15 -10.58 -11.10 9.32
CA LYS A 15 -11.94 -11.53 9.55
C LYS A 15 -12.45 -12.26 8.31
N LEU A 16 -12.90 -13.48 8.50
CA LEU A 16 -13.56 -14.28 7.49
C LEU A 16 -15.06 -14.37 7.82
N TRP A 17 -15.88 -14.22 6.80
CA TRP A 17 -17.33 -14.39 6.87
C TRP A 17 -17.76 -15.51 5.92
N GLY A 18 -18.61 -16.40 6.42
CA GLY A 18 -19.23 -17.45 5.63
C GLY A 18 -20.60 -17.02 5.07
N THR A 19 -21.21 -17.86 4.30
CA THR A 19 -22.46 -17.62 3.56
C THR A 19 -23.64 -17.13 4.43
N SER A 20 -23.69 -17.56 5.70
CA SER A 20 -24.78 -17.21 6.64
C SER A 20 -24.46 -15.97 7.50
N ASP A 21 -23.33 -15.32 7.23
CA ASP A 21 -22.97 -14.11 7.98
C ASP A 21 -23.58 -12.86 7.32
N PRO A 22 -23.86 -11.79 8.11
CA PRO A 22 -24.58 -10.62 7.63
C PRO A 22 -23.94 -9.89 6.45
N ILE A 23 -22.59 -9.91 6.34
CA ILE A 23 -21.89 -9.19 5.25
C ILE A 23 -22.04 -9.92 3.91
N PRO A 24 -21.74 -11.22 3.80
CA PRO A 24 -22.04 -11.98 2.59
C PRO A 24 -23.53 -11.97 2.22
N GLU A 25 -24.43 -12.11 3.17
CA GLU A 25 -25.88 -12.05 2.92
C GLU A 25 -26.30 -10.72 2.30
N LEU A 26 -25.82 -9.60 2.85
CA LEU A 26 -26.08 -8.25 2.32
C LEU A 26 -25.56 -8.05 0.90
N LEU A 27 -24.38 -8.63 0.60
CA LEU A 27 -23.69 -8.48 -0.69
C LEU A 27 -24.14 -9.52 -1.72
N GLY A 28 -24.88 -10.55 -1.31
CA GLY A 28 -25.18 -11.71 -2.14
C GLY A 28 -23.94 -12.51 -2.51
N SER A 29 -22.90 -12.48 -1.67
CA SER A 29 -21.65 -13.24 -1.85
C SER A 29 -21.68 -14.53 -1.03
N ASP A 30 -20.86 -15.51 -1.40
CA ASP A 30 -20.77 -16.76 -0.63
C ASP A 30 -19.87 -16.59 0.60
N THR A 31 -18.81 -15.84 0.46
CA THR A 31 -17.88 -15.55 1.55
C THR A 31 -17.34 -14.13 1.43
N ALA A 32 -16.76 -13.59 2.48
CA ALA A 32 -16.02 -12.34 2.42
C ALA A 32 -14.82 -12.37 3.36
N VAL A 33 -13.76 -11.69 2.95
CA VAL A 33 -12.52 -11.52 3.72
C VAL A 33 -12.30 -10.04 3.97
N PHE A 34 -11.97 -9.70 5.21
CA PHE A 34 -11.51 -8.37 5.58
C PHE A 34 -10.19 -8.48 6.33
N ILE A 35 -9.19 -7.76 5.85
CA ILE A 35 -7.84 -7.74 6.42
C ILE A 35 -7.55 -6.31 6.86
N VAL A 36 -7.06 -6.19 8.08
CA VAL A 36 -6.53 -4.93 8.63
C VAL A 36 -5.09 -5.18 9.06
N ASN A 37 -4.20 -4.30 8.66
CA ASN A 37 -2.82 -4.30 9.11
C ASN A 37 -2.40 -2.87 9.44
N ALA A 38 -1.85 -2.66 10.62
CA ALA A 38 -1.25 -1.40 11.05
C ALA A 38 0.19 -1.63 11.47
N GLY A 39 1.06 -0.69 11.17
CA GLY A 39 2.47 -0.79 11.51
C GLY A 39 3.11 0.55 11.79
N PHE A 40 4.25 0.50 12.44
CA PHE A 40 5.06 1.67 12.75
C PHE A 40 6.55 1.35 12.61
N VAL A 41 7.30 2.41 12.41
CA VAL A 41 8.77 2.43 12.48
C VAL A 41 9.17 3.55 13.43
N TYR A 42 10.08 3.25 14.34
CA TYR A 42 10.76 4.22 15.19
C TYR A 42 12.26 4.13 14.91
N VAL A 43 12.90 5.26 14.60
CA VAL A 43 14.34 5.36 14.40
C VAL A 43 14.87 6.44 15.31
N GLN A 44 15.66 6.04 16.31
CA GLN A 44 16.13 6.94 17.35
C GLN A 44 17.01 8.04 16.78
N GLY A 45 16.53 9.30 16.91
CA GLY A 45 17.29 10.48 16.50
C GLY A 45 17.39 10.68 14.98
N ALA A 46 16.53 10.05 14.18
CA ALA A 46 16.50 10.26 12.73
C ALA A 46 16.26 11.73 12.37
N SER A 47 15.39 12.42 13.11
CA SER A 47 15.08 13.85 12.93
C SER A 47 16.25 14.79 13.20
N ASN A 48 17.29 14.34 13.92
CA ASN A 48 18.49 15.14 14.20
C ASN A 48 19.45 15.20 13.00
N TYR A 49 19.20 14.39 11.99
CA TYR A 49 20.04 14.32 10.79
C TYR A 49 19.21 14.60 9.54
N PRO A 50 19.78 15.29 8.55
CA PRO A 50 19.09 15.48 7.27
C PRO A 50 19.10 14.18 6.45
N LEU A 51 18.53 13.13 7.03
CA LEU A 51 18.39 11.84 6.38
C LEU A 51 17.24 11.92 5.37
N ASN A 52 17.59 11.84 4.11
CA ASN A 52 16.58 11.76 3.07
C ASN A 52 15.86 10.41 3.14
N ARG A 53 14.55 10.43 2.98
CA ARG A 53 13.71 9.23 2.89
C ARG A 53 14.16 8.23 1.82
N VAL A 54 14.72 8.71 0.72
CA VAL A 54 15.19 7.91 -0.42
C VAL A 54 16.68 7.55 -0.33
N GLY A 55 17.34 7.87 0.77
CA GLY A 55 18.78 7.74 0.93
C GLY A 55 19.54 8.88 0.27
N PRO A 56 20.87 8.96 0.49
CA PRO A 56 21.70 10.03 -0.05
C PRO A 56 21.70 10.11 -1.57
N GLU A 57 21.33 9.05 -2.26
CA GLU A 57 21.24 9.04 -3.73
C GLU A 57 19.93 9.65 -4.26
N GLY A 58 18.88 9.70 -3.46
CA GLY A 58 17.64 10.39 -3.81
C GLY A 58 17.73 11.91 -3.60
N ALA A 59 18.68 12.35 -2.77
CA ALA A 59 18.99 13.75 -2.61
C ALA A 59 19.76 14.22 -3.84
N ILE A 60 19.01 14.62 -4.86
CA ILE A 60 19.48 15.57 -5.86
C ILE A 60 20.76 15.10 -6.57
N ARG A 61 20.62 14.11 -7.43
CA ARG A 61 21.61 13.82 -8.47
C ARG A 61 21.85 14.98 -9.44
N ASN A 62 21.00 15.99 -9.39
CA ASN A 62 21.10 17.17 -10.24
C ASN A 62 21.34 18.41 -9.39
N PRO A 63 22.57 18.97 -9.39
CA PRO A 63 22.87 20.21 -8.66
C PRO A 63 22.01 21.39 -9.11
N PHE A 64 21.43 21.34 -10.31
CA PHE A 64 20.48 22.33 -10.82
C PHE A 64 19.11 22.21 -10.15
N ALA A 65 18.64 20.99 -9.91
CA ALA A 65 17.44 20.73 -9.14
C ALA A 65 17.62 21.11 -7.66
N ALA A 66 18.82 20.96 -7.11
CA ALA A 66 19.18 21.44 -5.77
C ALA A 66 18.99 22.96 -5.64
N ALA A 67 19.47 23.72 -6.61
CA ALA A 67 19.35 25.18 -6.61
C ALA A 67 17.89 25.65 -6.75
N LEU A 68 17.06 24.91 -7.49
CA LEU A 68 15.63 25.16 -7.63
C LEU A 68 14.82 24.76 -6.39
N LEU A 69 15.29 23.73 -5.66
CA LEU A 69 14.64 23.21 -4.47
C LEU A 69 15.11 23.89 -3.17
N THR A 70 16.24 24.62 -3.18
CA THR A 70 16.74 25.37 -2.01
C THR A 70 15.77 26.45 -1.51
N ASN A 71 14.83 26.87 -2.32
CA ASN A 71 13.76 27.78 -1.91
C ASN A 71 12.52 27.07 -1.35
N GLY A 72 12.52 25.74 -1.25
CA GLY A 72 11.34 24.97 -0.88
C GLY A 72 11.59 23.60 -0.23
N VAL A 73 12.85 23.27 0.12
CA VAL A 73 13.11 22.05 0.90
C VAL A 73 12.55 22.28 2.30
N THR A 74 11.33 21.81 2.51
CA THR A 74 10.71 21.79 3.83
C THR A 74 11.24 20.58 4.60
N ASN A 75 11.21 20.64 5.92
CA ASN A 75 11.53 19.50 6.80
C ASN A 75 10.67 18.24 6.50
N ALA A 76 9.61 18.39 5.72
CA ALA A 76 8.75 17.31 5.24
C ALA A 76 9.47 16.27 4.35
N GLN A 77 10.63 16.61 3.78
CA GLN A 77 11.43 15.70 2.94
C GLN A 77 12.41 14.85 3.72
N TYR A 78 12.63 15.15 4.99
CA TYR A 78 13.52 14.40 5.85
C TYR A 78 12.80 13.27 6.59
N ALA A 79 13.58 12.31 7.06
CA ALA A 79 13.06 11.24 7.87
C ALA A 79 12.67 11.73 9.26
N ASP A 80 11.56 11.20 9.76
CA ASP A 80 11.08 11.44 11.11
C ASP A 80 11.49 10.29 12.04
N ASP A 81 11.56 10.57 13.34
CA ASP A 81 11.84 9.53 14.34
C ASP A 81 10.74 8.47 14.39
N VAL A 82 9.50 8.87 14.13
CA VAL A 82 8.33 7.97 14.13
C VAL A 82 7.56 8.09 12.83
N SER A 83 7.25 6.96 12.25
CA SER A 83 6.36 6.88 11.08
C SER A 83 5.42 5.69 11.22
N TYR A 84 4.15 5.85 10.81
CA TYR A 84 3.15 4.80 10.92
C TYR A 84 2.01 4.96 9.92
N GLY A 85 1.33 3.84 9.68
CA GLY A 85 0.20 3.80 8.77
C GLY A 85 -0.58 2.49 8.89
N TYR A 86 -1.59 2.34 8.03
CA TYR A 86 -2.42 1.15 8.00
C TYR A 86 -2.80 0.76 6.57
N ARG A 87 -3.20 -0.49 6.43
CA ARG A 87 -3.72 -1.08 5.19
C ARG A 87 -4.99 -1.87 5.49
N LEU A 88 -5.93 -1.78 4.58
CA LEU A 88 -7.20 -2.50 4.61
C LEU A 88 -7.36 -3.26 3.30
N VAL A 89 -7.92 -4.46 3.35
CA VAL A 89 -8.34 -5.20 2.16
C VAL A 89 -9.71 -5.78 2.45
N PHE A 90 -10.61 -5.65 1.49
CA PHE A 90 -11.91 -6.29 1.51
C PHE A 90 -12.14 -7.03 0.20
N ALA A 91 -12.50 -8.30 0.28
CA ALA A 91 -12.68 -9.18 -0.87
C ALA A 91 -13.84 -10.16 -0.63
N PRO A 92 -15.05 -9.89 -1.15
CA PRO A 92 -16.13 -10.87 -1.23
C PRO A 92 -15.87 -11.85 -2.37
N ALA A 93 -16.30 -13.10 -2.21
CA ALA A 93 -16.19 -14.13 -3.23
C ALA A 93 -17.57 -14.64 -3.64
N TYR A 94 -17.75 -14.82 -4.94
CA TYR A 94 -18.96 -15.30 -5.59
C TYR A 94 -18.65 -16.58 -6.36
N ASN A 95 -19.04 -17.72 -5.81
CA ASN A 95 -18.91 -19.00 -6.48
C ASN A 95 -20.05 -19.18 -7.49
N ASN A 96 -19.76 -19.93 -8.56
CA ASN A 96 -20.73 -20.13 -9.64
C ASN A 96 -21.36 -18.83 -10.15
N ALA A 97 -20.54 -17.79 -10.30
CA ALA A 97 -20.99 -16.48 -10.72
C ALA A 97 -21.79 -16.54 -12.01
N PHE A 98 -22.95 -15.89 -12.01
CA PHE A 98 -23.90 -15.89 -13.15
C PHE A 98 -24.35 -17.30 -13.61
N GLY A 99 -24.34 -18.30 -12.73
CA GLY A 99 -24.67 -19.69 -13.07
C GLY A 99 -23.60 -20.40 -13.89
N THR A 100 -22.39 -19.88 -13.89
CA THR A 100 -21.22 -20.47 -14.59
C THR A 100 -20.25 -21.07 -13.59
N PRO A 101 -19.29 -21.93 -14.01
CA PRO A 101 -18.27 -22.48 -13.13
C PRO A 101 -17.18 -21.47 -12.68
N PHE A 102 -17.39 -20.18 -12.88
CA PHE A 102 -16.46 -19.16 -12.42
C PHE A 102 -16.64 -18.83 -10.94
N THR A 103 -15.53 -18.73 -10.22
CA THR A 103 -15.47 -18.00 -8.96
C THR A 103 -14.94 -16.59 -9.23
N LEU A 104 -15.68 -15.57 -8.88
CA LEU A 104 -15.28 -14.17 -9.00
C LEU A 104 -15.01 -13.59 -7.61
N THR A 105 -13.87 -12.91 -7.48
CA THR A 105 -13.46 -12.28 -6.23
C THR A 105 -13.09 -10.81 -6.50
N PRO A 106 -14.08 -9.90 -6.53
CA PRO A 106 -13.78 -8.48 -6.51
C PRO A 106 -13.06 -8.10 -5.23
N SER A 107 -12.17 -7.13 -5.30
CA SER A 107 -11.40 -6.68 -4.15
C SER A 107 -11.22 -5.17 -4.14
N VAL A 108 -11.17 -4.61 -2.94
CA VAL A 108 -10.78 -3.23 -2.70
C VAL A 108 -9.69 -3.23 -1.64
N SER A 109 -8.59 -2.54 -1.92
CA SER A 109 -7.55 -2.30 -0.93
C SER A 109 -7.33 -0.81 -0.72
N TRP A 110 -6.99 -0.47 0.50
CA TRP A 110 -6.68 0.88 0.94
C TRP A 110 -5.40 0.90 1.74
N ARG A 111 -4.51 1.86 1.44
CA ARG A 111 -3.34 2.19 2.24
C ARG A 111 -3.39 3.66 2.62
N HIS A 112 -3.02 3.96 3.86
CA HIS A 112 -2.82 5.33 4.31
C HIS A 112 -1.63 5.40 5.26
N ASP A 113 -0.62 6.13 4.86
CA ASP A 113 0.53 6.47 5.68
C ASP A 113 0.16 7.74 6.47
N LEU A 114 -0.16 7.57 7.75
CA LEU A 114 -0.79 8.62 8.57
C LEU A 114 0.18 9.72 8.94
N GLN A 115 1.35 9.34 9.41
CA GLN A 115 2.32 10.30 9.94
C GLN A 115 3.74 9.80 9.74
N GLY A 116 4.65 10.74 9.53
CA GLY A 116 6.08 10.59 9.48
C GLY A 116 6.59 9.97 8.18
N ASN A 117 7.83 10.29 7.87
CA ASN A 117 8.59 9.75 6.77
C ASN A 117 9.61 8.78 7.31
N SER A 118 9.51 7.50 6.97
CA SER A 118 10.52 6.53 7.39
C SER A 118 11.81 6.71 6.57
N PRO A 119 13.00 6.60 7.20
CA PRO A 119 14.25 6.59 6.46
C PRO A 119 14.31 5.36 5.55
N GLY A 120 14.59 5.55 4.26
CA GLY A 120 14.80 4.47 3.33
C GLY A 120 16.26 4.00 3.29
N PRO A 121 16.57 2.90 2.60
CA PRO A 121 15.68 1.92 1.96
C PRO A 121 15.33 0.71 2.87
N ASN A 122 15.88 0.62 4.08
CA ASN A 122 15.86 -0.59 4.91
C ASN A 122 14.71 -0.63 5.94
N THR A 123 13.81 0.34 5.91
CA THR A 123 12.65 0.40 6.81
C THR A 123 11.35 0.28 6.01
N ALA A 124 10.23 0.05 6.69
CA ALA A 124 8.92 0.15 6.05
C ALA A 124 8.74 1.56 5.48
N ASN A 125 8.52 1.67 4.17
CA ASN A 125 8.44 2.95 3.48
C ASN A 125 7.12 3.65 3.78
N TYR A 126 7.05 4.38 4.91
CA TYR A 126 5.98 5.32 5.18
C TYR A 126 6.32 6.69 4.60
N LEU A 127 5.34 7.30 3.98
CA LEU A 127 5.39 8.66 3.48
C LEU A 127 4.17 9.40 3.98
N GLN A 128 4.37 10.36 4.85
CA GLN A 128 3.28 11.10 5.50
C GLN A 128 2.24 11.61 4.51
N GLY A 129 0.98 11.21 4.74
CA GLY A 129 -0.14 11.62 3.91
C GLY A 129 -0.30 10.85 2.59
N LEU A 130 0.56 9.86 2.29
CA LEU A 130 0.38 9.01 1.11
C LEU A 130 -0.84 8.12 1.28
N LYS A 131 -1.63 8.06 0.23
CA LYS A 131 -2.82 7.23 0.11
C LYS A 131 -2.75 6.41 -1.17
N GLN A 132 -3.25 5.19 -1.08
CA GLN A 132 -3.40 4.31 -2.25
C GLN A 132 -4.73 3.60 -2.16
N VAL A 133 -5.44 3.58 -3.25
CA VAL A 133 -6.61 2.72 -3.44
C VAL A 133 -6.35 1.79 -4.60
N SER A 134 -6.66 0.51 -4.44
CA SER A 134 -6.68 -0.43 -5.54
C SER A 134 -8.03 -1.13 -5.60
N ILE A 135 -8.57 -1.25 -6.78
CA ILE A 135 -9.80 -1.99 -7.07
C ILE A 135 -9.43 -3.09 -8.04
N GLY A 136 -9.82 -4.31 -7.77
CA GLY A 136 -9.48 -5.46 -8.60
C GLY A 136 -10.60 -6.47 -8.67
N ILE A 137 -10.46 -7.39 -9.60
CA ILE A 137 -11.28 -8.59 -9.72
C ILE A 137 -10.40 -9.76 -10.12
N ASP A 138 -10.51 -10.84 -9.37
CA ASP A 138 -9.92 -12.13 -9.71
C ASP A 138 -11.03 -13.06 -10.19
N ALA A 139 -10.74 -13.83 -11.24
CA ALA A 139 -11.62 -14.83 -11.80
C ALA A 139 -10.89 -16.18 -11.83
N ASP A 140 -11.50 -17.21 -11.26
CA ASP A 140 -11.02 -18.60 -11.30
C ASP A 140 -12.06 -19.46 -12.02
N TYR A 141 -11.62 -20.17 -13.04
CA TYR A 141 -12.42 -21.14 -13.75
C TYR A 141 -11.90 -22.56 -13.47
N GLN A 142 -12.60 -23.27 -12.59
CA GLN A 142 -12.34 -24.68 -12.25
C GLN A 142 -10.87 -24.95 -11.84
N SER A 143 -10.22 -23.97 -11.19
CA SER A 143 -8.80 -24.02 -10.79
C SER A 143 -7.81 -24.20 -11.96
N THR A 144 -8.30 -24.21 -13.20
CA THR A 144 -7.50 -24.39 -14.42
C THR A 144 -7.11 -23.06 -15.04
N TRP A 145 -8.05 -22.15 -15.19
CA TRP A 145 -7.79 -20.80 -15.68
C TRP A 145 -7.96 -19.79 -14.55
N LYS A 146 -6.98 -18.92 -14.41
CA LYS A 146 -7.07 -17.78 -13.50
C LYS A 146 -6.78 -16.49 -14.24
N GLY A 147 -7.63 -15.50 -14.01
CA GLY A 147 -7.46 -14.17 -14.56
C GLY A 147 -7.51 -13.13 -13.44
N SER A 148 -6.76 -12.06 -13.56
CA SER A 148 -6.88 -10.91 -12.68
C SER A 148 -6.84 -9.61 -13.45
N LEU A 149 -7.57 -8.63 -12.98
CA LEU A 149 -7.54 -7.26 -13.48
C LEU A 149 -7.61 -6.33 -12.27
N SER A 150 -6.70 -5.36 -12.20
CA SER A 150 -6.72 -4.35 -11.14
C SER A 150 -6.31 -2.98 -11.64
N TYR A 151 -6.84 -1.97 -11.00
CA TYR A 151 -6.45 -0.57 -11.15
C TYR A 151 -5.99 -0.02 -9.81
N THR A 152 -4.87 0.67 -9.82
CA THR A 152 -4.29 1.30 -8.62
C THR A 152 -4.08 2.78 -8.86
N ASN A 153 -4.59 3.59 -7.92
CA ASN A 153 -4.37 5.02 -7.86
C ASN A 153 -3.59 5.36 -6.59
N ILE A 154 -2.54 6.17 -6.75
CA ILE A 154 -1.65 6.59 -5.66
C ILE A 154 -1.68 8.12 -5.59
N PHE A 155 -2.06 8.67 -4.43
CA PHE A 155 -2.26 10.10 -4.25
C PHE A 155 -1.89 10.56 -2.83
N GLY A 156 -1.90 11.87 -2.62
CA GLY A 156 -1.50 12.46 -1.34
C GLY A 156 0.01 12.63 -1.22
N ALA A 157 0.48 13.05 -0.06
CA ALA A 157 1.86 13.39 0.26
C ALA A 157 2.49 14.53 -0.60
N GLY A 158 1.70 15.23 -1.40
CA GLY A 158 2.13 16.39 -2.18
C GLY A 158 3.36 16.13 -3.07
N PHE A 159 4.30 17.06 -3.07
CA PHE A 159 5.55 16.98 -3.85
C PHE A 159 6.49 15.85 -3.40
N ASP A 160 6.31 15.35 -2.19
CA ASP A 160 7.14 14.29 -1.62
C ASP A 160 6.74 12.90 -2.14
N ASN A 161 5.65 12.80 -2.88
CA ASN A 161 5.19 11.56 -3.47
C ASN A 161 5.87 11.29 -4.83
N PRO A 162 6.88 10.41 -4.91
CA PRO A 162 7.57 10.10 -6.17
C PRO A 162 6.70 9.29 -7.13
N THR A 163 5.55 8.81 -6.67
CA THR A 163 4.57 8.04 -7.43
C THR A 163 3.30 8.84 -7.72
N PHE A 164 3.33 10.14 -7.45
CA PHE A 164 2.27 11.04 -7.87
C PHE A 164 2.06 10.94 -9.38
N ASP A 165 0.82 10.84 -9.80
CA ASP A 165 0.45 10.67 -11.21
C ASP A 165 0.94 9.36 -11.87
N ARG A 166 1.15 8.31 -11.08
CA ARG A 166 1.54 6.98 -11.57
C ARG A 166 0.46 5.93 -11.31
N ASP A 167 -0.73 6.23 -11.77
CA ASP A 167 -1.80 5.25 -11.78
C ASP A 167 -1.48 4.14 -12.77
N PHE A 168 -1.86 2.93 -12.44
CA PHE A 168 -1.61 1.82 -13.34
C PHE A 168 -2.73 0.78 -13.32
N VAL A 169 -2.87 0.11 -14.44
CA VAL A 169 -3.70 -1.09 -14.60
C VAL A 169 -2.79 -2.29 -14.73
N MET A 170 -3.13 -3.35 -14.03
CA MET A 170 -2.46 -4.64 -14.14
C MET A 170 -3.47 -5.71 -14.56
N ALA A 171 -3.10 -6.53 -15.52
CA ALA A 171 -3.87 -7.69 -15.94
C ALA A 171 -2.96 -8.92 -15.99
N SER A 172 -3.48 -10.07 -15.57
CA SER A 172 -2.78 -11.36 -15.70
C SER A 172 -3.75 -12.45 -16.09
N VAL A 173 -3.23 -13.45 -16.79
CA VAL A 173 -3.94 -14.71 -17.10
C VAL A 173 -2.96 -15.85 -16.89
N SER A 174 -3.40 -16.91 -16.23
CA SER A 174 -2.62 -18.13 -16.04
C SER A 174 -3.47 -19.38 -16.33
N TYR A 175 -2.79 -20.41 -16.76
CA TYR A 175 -3.37 -21.72 -17.06
C TYR A 175 -2.57 -22.81 -16.34
N ALA A 176 -3.27 -23.67 -15.62
CA ALA A 176 -2.70 -24.85 -14.98
C ALA A 176 -3.09 -26.10 -15.77
N PHE A 177 -2.11 -26.93 -16.13
CA PHE A 177 -2.28 -28.19 -16.86
C PHE A 177 -1.77 -29.37 -16.03
#